data_45f53f219554dc78fed5a300c78592a9
#
_entry.id   45f53f219554dc78fed5a300c78592a9
#
_cell.length_a   1.000
_cell.length_b   1.000
_cell.length_c   1.000
_cell.angle_alpha   90.00
_cell.angle_beta   90.00
_cell.angle_gamma   90.00
#
_symmetry.space_group_name_H-M   'P 1'
#
loop_
_entity.id
_entity.type
_entity.pdbx_description
1 polymer ?
#
loop_
_entity_poly.entity_id
_entity_poly.type
_entity_poly.pdbx_seq_one_letter_code
_entity_poly.pdbx_strand_id
1 'polypeptide(L)'
;RIYVEAAIDFPDEEIDFLSDGKIEAQLNEVIGDLDAVRAEARQGSLLREGMKVVIAGRPNAGKSSLLNALAGREAAIVTDIAGTTRDAIDTVVERDGKHYRMVDTAGIRKKSTVYENIEYYSMVRGLRAIDRADVALLVVDASVGVTEQDQKVMGLAIERGCAIVVLLNKWDLLDDDRKREACMETVDRRLGVMAPWAQYLRISALTGRSVEKIWAMVDAAEKTRSQKISTSRLNTFLTDLREFGHTVVDGKRRLRMHYVTQTGVNPPTFTFFVNHSDLVNDTYQRYVENRMRSTFDFAGTPIRLFFRKKEQKDA
;
A
#
# COMPACT_ATOMS: atom_id res chain seq x y z
N ARG A 1 -8.38 -16.90 -32.70
CA ARG A 1 -9.63 -16.48 -33.35
C ARG A 1 -10.25 -17.65 -34.11
N ILE A 2 -9.55 -18.26 -35.09
CA ILE A 2 -10.03 -19.42 -35.91
C ILE A 2 -10.48 -20.58 -35.02
N TYR A 3 -9.78 -20.88 -33.94
CA TYR A 3 -10.09 -21.96 -33.00
C TYR A 3 -11.41 -21.71 -32.22
N VAL A 4 -11.64 -20.47 -31.81
CA VAL A 4 -12.88 -20.09 -31.09
C VAL A 4 -14.07 -20.03 -32.05
N GLU A 5 -13.86 -19.56 -33.28
CA GLU A 5 -14.88 -19.56 -34.35
C GLU A 5 -15.27 -20.99 -34.71
N ALA A 6 -14.28 -21.92 -34.82
CA ALA A 6 -14.56 -23.33 -35.09
C ALA A 6 -15.39 -24.02 -33.97
N ALA A 7 -15.14 -23.68 -32.71
CA ALA A 7 -15.91 -24.21 -31.56
C ALA A 7 -17.34 -23.68 -31.48
N ILE A 8 -17.64 -22.52 -32.09
CA ILE A 8 -18.98 -21.94 -32.16
C ILE A 8 -19.76 -22.54 -33.34
N ASP A 9 -19.07 -22.78 -34.47
CA ASP A 9 -19.70 -23.24 -35.72
C ASP A 9 -19.99 -24.75 -35.75
N PHE A 10 -19.30 -25.55 -34.90
CA PHE A 10 -19.46 -27.02 -34.85
C PHE A 10 -19.70 -27.51 -33.41
N PRO A 11 -20.87 -27.21 -32.83
CA PRO A 11 -21.14 -27.55 -31.42
C PRO A 11 -21.37 -29.06 -31.17
N ASP A 12 -21.59 -29.86 -32.21
CA ASP A 12 -21.87 -31.28 -32.10
C ASP A 12 -20.64 -32.20 -32.24
N GLU A 13 -19.44 -31.66 -32.48
CA GLU A 13 -18.21 -32.42 -32.43
C GLU A 13 -17.69 -32.45 -31.00
N GLU A 14 -17.49 -33.64 -30.43
CA GLU A 14 -16.90 -33.88 -29.08
C GLU A 14 -15.41 -33.44 -28.97
N ILE A 15 -15.04 -32.34 -29.58
CA ILE A 15 -13.70 -31.76 -29.43
C ILE A 15 -13.75 -30.78 -28.28
N ASP A 16 -13.33 -31.22 -27.11
CA ASP A 16 -13.12 -30.34 -25.95
C ASP A 16 -11.90 -29.46 -26.16
N PHE A 17 -12.09 -28.37 -26.89
CA PHE A 17 -11.04 -27.36 -27.16
C PHE A 17 -10.45 -26.72 -25.88
N LEU A 18 -11.09 -26.94 -24.74
CA LEU A 18 -10.60 -26.42 -23.43
C LEU A 18 -9.69 -27.43 -22.76
N SER A 19 -9.72 -28.72 -23.14
CA SER A 19 -8.93 -29.78 -22.50
C SER A 19 -7.50 -29.89 -23.03
N ASP A 20 -7.21 -29.42 -24.25
CA ASP A 20 -5.87 -29.53 -24.85
C ASP A 20 -4.85 -28.51 -24.30
N GLY A 21 -5.27 -27.62 -23.41
CA GLY A 21 -4.41 -26.63 -22.74
C GLY A 21 -3.89 -25.50 -23.64
N LYS A 22 -4.16 -25.54 -24.97
CA LYS A 22 -3.64 -24.52 -25.90
C LYS A 22 -4.31 -23.17 -25.70
N ILE A 23 -5.60 -23.13 -25.46
CA ILE A 23 -6.34 -21.88 -25.18
C ILE A 23 -5.86 -21.28 -23.87
N GLU A 24 -5.65 -22.11 -22.84
CA GLU A 24 -5.12 -21.67 -21.56
C GLU A 24 -3.70 -21.13 -21.71
N ALA A 25 -2.84 -21.79 -22.47
CA ALA A 25 -1.49 -21.34 -22.75
C ALA A 25 -1.48 -19.99 -23.48
N GLN A 26 -2.28 -19.83 -24.54
CA GLN A 26 -2.40 -18.56 -25.27
C GLN A 26 -3.00 -17.44 -24.41
N LEU A 27 -3.98 -17.74 -23.58
CA LEU A 27 -4.56 -16.76 -22.66
C LEU A 27 -3.52 -16.31 -21.61
N ASN A 28 -2.74 -17.24 -21.08
CA ASN A 28 -1.67 -16.93 -20.13
C ASN A 28 -0.53 -16.12 -20.79
N GLU A 29 -0.21 -16.38 -22.05
CA GLU A 29 0.73 -15.58 -22.84
C GLU A 29 0.22 -14.15 -23.02
N VAL A 30 -1.01 -13.97 -23.46
CA VAL A 30 -1.65 -12.64 -23.61
C VAL A 30 -1.72 -11.90 -22.28
N ILE A 31 -2.07 -12.57 -21.19
CA ILE A 31 -2.06 -11.97 -19.85
C ILE A 31 -0.65 -11.56 -19.47
N GLY A 32 0.35 -12.38 -19.77
CA GLY A 32 1.77 -12.07 -19.55
C GLY A 32 2.22 -10.81 -20.30
N ASP A 33 1.87 -10.72 -21.58
CA ASP A 33 2.17 -9.58 -22.43
C ASP A 33 1.47 -8.30 -21.95
N LEU A 34 0.19 -8.38 -21.63
CA LEU A 34 -0.56 -7.26 -21.03
C LEU A 34 0.06 -6.79 -19.72
N ASP A 35 0.49 -7.70 -18.89
CA ASP A 35 1.16 -7.38 -17.64
C ASP A 35 2.53 -6.73 -17.85
N ALA A 36 3.28 -7.17 -18.86
CA ALA A 36 4.55 -6.55 -19.23
C ALA A 36 4.33 -5.11 -19.72
N VAL A 37 3.38 -4.89 -20.63
CA VAL A 37 3.01 -3.55 -21.13
C VAL A 37 2.53 -2.65 -19.99
N ARG A 38 1.73 -3.16 -19.05
CA ARG A 38 1.32 -2.38 -17.87
C ARG A 38 2.48 -2.03 -16.97
N ALA A 39 3.46 -2.92 -16.80
CA ALA A 39 4.65 -2.65 -16.02
C ALA A 39 5.53 -1.57 -16.68
N GLU A 40 5.73 -1.63 -18.00
CA GLU A 40 6.45 -0.61 -18.76
C GLU A 40 5.73 0.74 -18.75
N ALA A 41 4.41 0.75 -18.98
CA ALA A 41 3.61 1.97 -18.95
C ALA A 41 3.68 2.65 -17.58
N ARG A 42 3.69 1.86 -16.51
CA ARG A 42 3.84 2.36 -15.15
C ARG A 42 5.24 2.88 -14.87
N GLN A 43 6.28 2.18 -15.30
CA GLN A 43 7.65 2.65 -15.17
C GLN A 43 7.85 3.96 -15.94
N GLY A 44 7.24 4.09 -17.11
CA GLY A 44 7.18 5.33 -17.88
C GLY A 44 6.39 6.44 -17.18
N SER A 45 5.33 6.12 -16.45
CA SER A 45 4.59 7.09 -15.64
C SER A 45 5.39 7.54 -14.41
N LEU A 46 6.04 6.62 -13.70
CA LEU A 46 6.93 6.95 -12.57
C LEU A 46 8.12 7.80 -13.02
N LEU A 47 8.68 7.52 -14.21
CA LEU A 47 9.75 8.33 -14.79
C LEU A 47 9.27 9.72 -15.21
N ARG A 48 8.02 9.86 -15.64
CA ARG A 48 7.45 11.11 -16.13
C ARG A 48 6.73 11.91 -15.04
N GLU A 49 5.97 11.25 -14.19
CA GLU A 49 5.14 11.88 -13.15
C GLU A 49 5.77 11.84 -11.76
N GLY A 50 6.73 10.96 -11.51
CA GLY A 50 7.35 10.72 -10.22
C GLY A 50 6.46 9.91 -9.27
N MET A 51 7.07 9.39 -8.21
CA MET A 51 6.37 8.71 -7.12
C MET A 51 5.57 9.71 -6.29
N LYS A 52 4.29 9.45 -6.09
CA LYS A 52 3.39 10.34 -5.36
C LYS A 52 3.47 10.10 -3.86
N VAL A 53 4.00 11.07 -3.13
CA VAL A 53 4.22 11.00 -1.69
C VAL A 53 3.37 12.06 -1.00
N VAL A 54 2.60 11.66 0.01
CA VAL A 54 1.84 12.60 0.85
C VAL A 54 2.45 12.71 2.23
N ILE A 55 2.55 13.94 2.76
CA ILE A 55 2.90 14.18 4.17
C ILE A 55 1.59 14.38 4.94
N ALA A 56 1.22 13.38 5.72
CA ALA A 56 -0.01 13.35 6.50
C ALA A 56 0.27 13.39 8.01
N GLY A 57 -0.73 13.74 8.80
CA GLY A 57 -0.64 13.81 10.26
C GLY A 57 -1.38 15.04 10.80
N ARG A 58 -1.51 15.10 12.12
CA ARG A 58 -2.23 16.18 12.80
C ARG A 58 -1.59 17.56 12.61
N PRO A 59 -2.30 18.66 12.86
CA PRO A 59 -1.72 20.00 12.94
C PRO A 59 -0.55 20.04 13.92
N ASN A 60 0.46 20.87 13.63
CA ASN A 60 1.64 21.06 14.46
C ASN A 60 2.56 19.84 14.70
N ALA A 61 2.33 18.71 14.03
CA ALA A 61 3.26 17.58 14.06
C ALA A 61 4.60 17.84 13.34
N GLY A 62 4.71 18.98 12.64
CA GLY A 62 5.95 19.40 11.98
C GLY A 62 5.99 19.11 10.47
N LYS A 63 4.83 18.93 9.83
CA LYS A 63 4.72 18.65 8.39
C LYS A 63 5.41 19.70 7.50
N SER A 64 5.22 21.00 7.80
CA SER A 64 5.86 22.08 7.04
C SER A 64 7.38 22.09 7.21
N SER A 65 7.86 21.84 8.43
CA SER A 65 9.30 21.73 8.70
C SER A 65 9.91 20.53 7.97
N LEU A 66 9.18 19.41 7.95
CA LEU A 66 9.61 18.22 7.22
C LEU A 66 9.65 18.47 5.72
N LEU A 67 8.61 19.08 5.14
CA LEU A 67 8.60 19.42 3.72
C LEU A 67 9.78 20.31 3.34
N ASN A 68 10.07 21.34 4.16
CA ASN A 68 11.21 22.23 3.94
C ASN A 68 12.56 21.49 4.08
N ALA A 69 12.67 20.56 5.02
CA ALA A 69 13.89 19.78 5.20
C ALA A 69 14.11 18.78 4.04
N LEU A 70 13.05 18.21 3.48
CA LEU A 70 13.11 17.32 2.31
C LEU A 70 13.39 18.11 1.02
N ALA A 71 12.78 19.29 0.85
CA ALA A 71 12.97 20.14 -0.34
C ALA A 71 14.27 20.94 -0.32
N GLY A 72 14.77 21.31 0.87
CA GLY A 72 15.86 22.29 0.99
C GLY A 72 17.27 21.71 1.03
N ARG A 73 17.45 20.40 1.25
CA ARG A 73 18.78 19.81 1.42
C ARG A 73 19.42 19.25 0.16
N GLU A 74 18.62 18.85 -0.84
CA GLU A 74 19.13 18.17 -2.03
C GLU A 74 18.29 18.40 -3.29
N ALA A 75 17.36 19.35 -3.28
CA ALA A 75 16.47 19.58 -4.42
C ALA A 75 17.19 20.30 -5.55
N ALA A 76 17.58 19.58 -6.57
CA ALA A 76 18.10 20.18 -7.79
C ALA A 76 17.02 21.01 -8.53
N ILE A 77 15.74 20.67 -8.41
CA ILE A 77 14.64 21.42 -9.03
C ILE A 77 13.36 21.27 -8.18
N VAL A 78 12.96 22.35 -7.51
CA VAL A 78 11.61 22.47 -6.98
C VAL A 78 10.77 23.19 -8.02
N THR A 79 10.00 22.43 -8.80
CA THR A 79 9.01 23.00 -9.72
C THR A 79 7.63 22.87 -9.10
N ASP A 80 6.97 24.00 -8.89
CA ASP A 80 5.55 24.02 -8.54
C ASP A 80 4.76 23.70 -9.82
N ILE A 81 4.25 22.50 -9.92
CA ILE A 81 3.39 22.10 -11.02
C ILE A 81 1.96 22.44 -10.62
N ALA A 82 1.40 23.48 -11.25
CA ALA A 82 -0.03 23.77 -11.17
C ALA A 82 -0.79 22.61 -11.81
N GLY A 83 -1.53 21.85 -11.02
CA GLY A 83 -2.41 20.81 -11.53
C GLY A 83 -3.55 21.39 -12.37
N THR A 84 -4.06 20.61 -13.32
CA THR A 84 -5.22 20.96 -14.16
C THR A 84 -6.53 21.07 -13.38
N THR A 85 -6.53 20.82 -12.08
CA THR A 85 -7.67 21.00 -11.16
C THR A 85 -7.35 22.08 -10.15
N ARG A 86 -8.22 23.02 -10.02
CA ARG A 86 -8.20 24.37 -9.43
C ARG A 86 -7.47 24.62 -8.09
N ASP A 87 -6.93 23.60 -7.33
CA ASP A 87 -6.51 23.82 -5.94
C ASP A 87 -5.32 23.01 -5.41
N ALA A 88 -4.62 22.19 -6.19
CA ALA A 88 -3.51 21.39 -5.67
C ALA A 88 -2.17 21.81 -6.29
N ILE A 89 -1.29 22.39 -5.50
CA ILE A 89 0.10 22.61 -5.87
C ILE A 89 0.89 21.43 -5.34
N ASP A 90 1.41 20.61 -6.26
CA ASP A 90 2.32 19.52 -5.94
C ASP A 90 3.76 20.05 -6.08
N THR A 91 4.66 19.58 -5.23
CA THR A 91 6.10 19.92 -5.29
C THR A 91 6.87 18.70 -5.75
N VAL A 92 7.66 18.83 -6.81
CA VAL A 92 8.55 17.74 -7.25
C VAL A 92 9.92 17.91 -6.63
N VAL A 93 10.42 16.85 -6.04
CA VAL A 93 11.78 16.72 -5.50
C VAL A 93 12.51 15.70 -6.34
N GLU A 94 13.67 16.06 -6.89
CA GLU A 94 14.52 15.14 -7.63
C GLU A 94 15.69 14.72 -6.73
N ARG A 95 15.93 13.41 -6.65
CA ARG A 95 17.04 12.83 -5.93
C ARG A 95 17.54 11.55 -6.59
N ASP A 96 18.85 11.44 -6.78
CA ASP A 96 19.50 10.25 -7.35
C ASP A 96 18.85 9.80 -8.68
N GLY A 97 18.41 10.77 -9.51
CA GLY A 97 17.72 10.53 -10.78
C GLY A 97 16.27 10.04 -10.65
N LYS A 98 15.70 10.06 -9.45
CA LYS A 98 14.30 9.74 -9.18
C LYS A 98 13.48 10.99 -8.89
N HIS A 99 12.24 10.99 -9.35
CA HIS A 99 11.29 12.06 -9.10
C HIS A 99 10.28 11.67 -8.03
N TYR A 100 10.17 12.50 -6.99
CA TYR A 100 9.19 12.36 -5.92
C TYR A 100 8.23 13.55 -5.97
N ARG A 101 6.96 13.28 -6.23
CA ARG A 101 5.91 14.28 -6.26
C ARG A 101 5.24 14.36 -4.89
N MET A 102 5.57 15.40 -4.14
CA MET A 102 4.91 15.69 -2.85
C MET A 102 3.52 16.27 -3.13
N VAL A 103 2.48 15.50 -2.81
CA VAL A 103 1.08 15.82 -3.14
C VAL A 103 0.51 16.82 -2.12
N ASP A 104 -0.23 17.84 -2.62
CA ASP A 104 -0.94 18.85 -1.83
C ASP A 104 -0.04 19.66 -0.88
N THR A 105 1.10 20.09 -1.37
CA THR A 105 2.02 20.94 -0.58
C THR A 105 1.47 22.33 -0.29
N ALA A 106 0.48 22.81 -1.04
CA ALA A 106 -0.19 24.09 -0.79
C ALA A 106 -0.87 24.16 0.57
N GLY A 107 -1.51 23.07 0.99
CA GLY A 107 -2.11 22.95 2.33
C GLY A 107 -1.08 22.95 3.45
N ILE A 108 0.15 22.53 3.15
CA ILE A 108 1.26 22.52 4.11
C ILE A 108 1.96 23.89 4.16
N ARG A 109 2.11 24.57 3.01
CA ARG A 109 2.82 25.87 2.89
C ARG A 109 2.01 27.06 3.39
N LYS A 110 0.69 27.06 3.20
CA LYS A 110 -0.19 28.14 3.66
C LYS A 110 -0.43 28.06 5.17
N LYS A 111 0.60 28.32 5.98
CA LYS A 111 0.46 28.76 7.35
C LYS A 111 0.27 30.28 7.32
N SER A 112 -0.93 30.79 7.22
CA SER A 112 -1.18 32.18 7.60
C SER A 112 -2.65 32.43 7.95
N THR A 113 -2.84 32.86 9.16
CA THR A 113 -3.69 33.97 9.57
C THR A 113 -5.21 33.89 9.40
N VAL A 114 -5.87 32.73 9.57
CA VAL A 114 -7.30 32.80 9.96
C VAL A 114 -7.60 31.65 10.92
N TYR A 115 -8.01 31.99 12.11
CA TYR A 115 -8.43 31.08 13.19
C TYR A 115 -9.85 30.54 12.91
N GLU A 116 -10.13 29.33 13.38
CA GLU A 116 -11.40 28.68 13.70
C GLU A 116 -12.08 27.71 12.73
N ASN A 117 -11.80 27.71 11.39
CA ASN A 117 -12.37 26.68 10.50
C ASN A 117 -11.33 25.86 9.74
N ILE A 118 -10.04 26.05 10.07
CA ILE A 118 -8.90 25.52 9.29
C ILE A 118 -8.64 24.05 9.58
N GLU A 119 -8.97 23.54 10.76
CA GLU A 119 -8.70 22.14 11.10
C GLU A 119 -9.52 21.18 10.25
N TYR A 120 -10.80 21.46 10.05
CA TYR A 120 -11.68 20.63 9.22
C TYR A 120 -11.25 20.65 7.74
N TYR A 121 -10.99 21.84 7.18
CA TYR A 121 -10.55 21.97 5.78
C TYR A 121 -9.15 21.37 5.54
N SER A 122 -8.24 21.51 6.49
CA SER A 122 -6.91 20.90 6.43
C SER A 122 -6.99 19.38 6.49
N MET A 123 -7.90 18.84 7.30
CA MET A 123 -8.15 17.40 7.37
C MET A 123 -8.76 16.87 6.07
N VAL A 124 -9.80 17.52 5.53
CA VAL A 124 -10.45 17.11 4.27
C VAL A 124 -9.48 17.15 3.09
N ARG A 125 -8.59 18.16 3.02
CA ARG A 125 -7.55 18.24 1.99
C ARG A 125 -6.52 17.12 2.15
N GLY A 126 -6.03 16.87 3.38
CA GLY A 126 -5.14 15.77 3.66
C GLY A 126 -5.74 14.40 3.26
N LEU A 127 -7.05 14.22 3.44
CA LEU A 127 -7.78 13.03 3.02
C LEU A 127 -7.75 12.87 1.49
N ARG A 128 -8.03 13.95 0.72
CA ARG A 128 -7.97 13.94 -0.75
C ARG A 128 -6.54 13.72 -1.28
N ALA A 129 -5.53 14.19 -0.57
CA ALA A 129 -4.14 13.97 -0.94
C ALA A 129 -3.75 12.49 -0.80
N ILE A 130 -4.24 11.82 0.25
CA ILE A 130 -4.04 10.37 0.47
C ILE A 130 -4.65 9.56 -0.68
N ASP A 131 -5.80 9.95 -1.22
CA ASP A 131 -6.46 9.26 -2.35
C ASP A 131 -5.57 9.20 -3.62
N ARG A 132 -4.63 10.12 -3.75
CA ARG A 132 -3.75 10.28 -4.91
C ARG A 132 -2.33 9.77 -4.68
N ALA A 133 -2.00 9.39 -3.44
CA ALA A 133 -0.65 9.06 -3.04
C ALA A 133 -0.33 7.57 -3.21
N ASP A 134 0.93 7.29 -3.51
CA ASP A 134 1.50 5.95 -3.50
C ASP A 134 2.05 5.62 -2.11
N VAL A 135 2.69 6.59 -1.48
CA VAL A 135 3.29 6.48 -0.14
C VAL A 135 2.78 7.59 0.76
N ALA A 136 2.36 7.24 1.97
CA ALA A 136 1.98 8.17 3.03
C ALA A 136 3.08 8.26 4.10
N LEU A 137 3.64 9.45 4.27
CA LEU A 137 4.51 9.79 5.40
C LEU A 137 3.63 10.27 6.55
N LEU A 138 3.32 9.39 7.49
CA LEU A 138 2.54 9.74 8.68
C LEU A 138 3.44 10.40 9.73
N VAL A 139 3.33 11.72 9.88
CA VAL A 139 4.13 12.50 10.82
C VAL A 139 3.43 12.56 12.17
N VAL A 140 4.03 11.94 13.17
CA VAL A 140 3.59 11.91 14.57
C VAL A 140 4.51 12.81 15.41
N ASP A 141 3.93 13.62 16.27
CA ASP A 141 4.68 14.41 17.25
C ASP A 141 5.09 13.52 18.43
N ALA A 142 6.34 13.11 18.47
CA ALA A 142 6.84 12.18 19.47
C ALA A 142 6.74 12.73 20.91
N SER A 143 6.75 14.06 21.09
CA SER A 143 6.62 14.68 22.41
C SER A 143 5.22 14.53 23.02
N VAL A 144 4.23 14.24 22.19
CA VAL A 144 2.83 14.01 22.62
C VAL A 144 2.46 12.53 22.55
N GLY A 145 3.15 11.77 21.69
CA GLY A 145 2.82 10.41 21.34
C GLY A 145 1.70 10.32 20.30
N VAL A 146 1.24 9.09 20.01
CA VAL A 146 0.20 8.83 19.04
C VAL A 146 -1.17 9.22 19.57
N THR A 147 -1.93 9.97 18.77
CA THR A 147 -3.30 10.40 19.08
C THR A 147 -4.34 9.63 18.26
N GLU A 148 -5.62 9.80 18.59
CA GLU A 148 -6.73 9.25 17.79
C GLU A 148 -6.79 9.81 16.38
N GLN A 149 -6.37 11.06 16.21
CA GLN A 149 -6.32 11.67 14.88
C GLN A 149 -5.24 11.02 14.00
N ASP A 150 -4.09 10.66 14.56
CA ASP A 150 -3.04 9.92 13.85
C ASP A 150 -3.54 8.52 13.43
N GLN A 151 -4.31 7.85 14.32
CA GLN A 151 -4.94 6.56 13.99
C GLN A 151 -5.95 6.69 12.83
N LYS A 152 -6.79 7.73 12.82
CA LYS A 152 -7.74 7.98 11.72
C LYS A 152 -7.03 8.21 10.39
N VAL A 153 -5.94 9.00 10.39
CA VAL A 153 -5.13 9.25 9.19
C VAL A 153 -4.49 7.96 8.70
N MET A 154 -3.93 7.17 9.60
CA MET A 154 -3.34 5.86 9.27
C MET A 154 -4.38 4.89 8.70
N GLY A 155 -5.55 4.80 9.34
CA GLY A 155 -6.65 3.95 8.88
C GLY A 155 -7.07 4.27 7.46
N LEU A 156 -7.18 5.56 7.14
CA LEU A 156 -7.48 6.00 5.77
C LEU A 156 -6.37 5.63 4.78
N ALA A 157 -5.10 5.82 5.13
CA ALA A 157 -3.99 5.44 4.26
C ALA A 157 -3.98 3.93 3.97
N ILE A 158 -4.31 3.10 4.98
CA ILE A 158 -4.48 1.64 4.82
C ILE A 158 -5.62 1.34 3.86
N GLU A 159 -6.79 1.96 4.07
CA GLU A 159 -7.98 1.77 3.24
C GLU A 159 -7.71 2.13 1.77
N ARG A 160 -6.99 3.22 1.52
CA ARG A 160 -6.61 3.66 0.17
C ARG A 160 -5.48 2.82 -0.44
N GLY A 161 -4.81 1.99 0.35
CA GLY A 161 -3.74 1.10 -0.11
C GLY A 161 -2.42 1.82 -0.33
N CYS A 162 -2.19 2.94 0.37
CA CYS A 162 -0.90 3.60 0.39
C CYS A 162 0.12 2.76 1.15
N ALA A 163 1.35 2.72 0.70
CA ALA A 163 2.45 2.31 1.55
C ALA A 163 2.64 3.36 2.67
N ILE A 164 3.05 2.93 3.85
CA ILE A 164 3.08 3.80 5.05
C ILE A 164 4.45 3.78 5.68
N VAL A 165 4.99 4.99 5.87
CA VAL A 165 6.18 5.24 6.69
C VAL A 165 5.77 6.17 7.83
N VAL A 166 5.88 5.71 9.06
CA VAL A 166 5.56 6.51 10.24
C VAL A 166 6.82 7.24 10.70
N LEU A 167 6.72 8.56 10.77
CA LEU A 167 7.80 9.44 11.16
C LEU A 167 7.54 9.99 12.57
N LEU A 168 8.28 9.49 13.55
CA LEU A 168 8.25 9.98 14.92
C LEU A 168 9.09 11.25 14.99
N ASN A 169 8.45 12.37 14.68
CA ASN A 169 9.10 13.69 14.58
C ASN A 169 9.23 14.36 15.94
N LYS A 170 10.12 15.35 16.02
CA LYS A 170 10.50 16.04 17.24
C LYS A 170 11.15 15.11 18.29
N TRP A 171 11.85 14.09 17.79
CA TRP A 171 12.56 13.13 18.64
C TRP A 171 13.66 13.78 19.47
N ASP A 172 14.13 14.95 19.04
CA ASP A 172 15.09 15.81 19.77
C ASP A 172 14.55 16.36 21.09
N LEU A 173 13.20 16.43 21.27
CA LEU A 173 12.56 16.85 22.50
C LEU A 173 12.44 15.76 23.57
N LEU A 174 12.75 14.51 23.20
CA LEU A 174 12.75 13.37 24.12
C LEU A 174 14.16 13.20 24.71
N ASP A 175 14.45 13.95 25.74
CA ASP A 175 15.76 14.09 26.37
C ASP A 175 16.10 12.92 27.31
N ASP A 176 15.10 12.16 27.78
CA ASP A 176 15.27 11.01 28.65
C ASP A 176 14.62 9.72 28.09
N ASP A 177 15.04 8.57 28.61
CA ASP A 177 14.59 7.27 28.15
C ASP A 177 13.12 7.00 28.54
N ARG A 178 12.63 7.56 29.63
CA ARG A 178 11.21 7.38 30.05
C ARG A 178 10.27 8.03 29.05
N LYS A 179 10.59 9.23 28.54
CA LYS A 179 9.81 9.89 27.49
C LYS A 179 9.84 9.09 26.19
N ARG A 180 10.99 8.52 25.84
CA ARG A 180 11.13 7.66 24.65
C ARG A 180 10.30 6.38 24.75
N GLU A 181 10.38 5.71 25.90
CA GLU A 181 9.57 4.52 26.18
C GLU A 181 8.07 4.83 26.16
N ALA A 182 7.64 5.90 26.85
CA ALA A 182 6.23 6.32 26.85
C ALA A 182 5.71 6.63 25.43
N CYS A 183 6.53 7.26 24.58
CA CYS A 183 6.19 7.47 23.18
C CYS A 183 6.01 6.13 22.46
N MET A 184 6.97 5.21 22.59
CA MET A 184 6.92 3.90 21.92
C MET A 184 5.75 3.05 22.41
N GLU A 185 5.39 3.08 23.67
CA GLU A 185 4.19 2.43 24.19
C GLU A 185 2.92 2.92 23.50
N THR A 186 2.81 4.23 23.23
CA THR A 186 1.66 4.75 22.49
C THR A 186 1.67 4.30 21.04
N VAL A 187 2.84 4.19 20.42
CA VAL A 187 3.02 3.67 19.05
C VAL A 187 2.55 2.21 18.99
N ASP A 188 3.06 1.35 19.84
CA ASP A 188 2.74 -0.08 19.85
C ASP A 188 1.26 -0.32 20.12
N ARG A 189 0.72 0.36 21.13
CA ARG A 189 -0.69 0.22 21.53
C ARG A 189 -1.67 0.72 20.47
N ARG A 190 -1.36 1.81 19.77
CA ARG A 190 -2.31 2.48 18.87
C ARG A 190 -2.07 2.17 17.40
N LEU A 191 -0.82 2.17 16.94
CA LEU A 191 -0.49 1.92 15.55
C LEU A 191 -0.05 0.48 15.31
N GLY A 192 0.71 -0.12 16.23
CA GLY A 192 1.17 -1.49 16.13
C GLY A 192 0.04 -2.52 16.02
N VAL A 193 -1.10 -2.25 16.70
CA VAL A 193 -2.30 -3.09 16.58
C VAL A 193 -2.99 -2.94 15.22
N MET A 194 -3.00 -1.72 14.64
CA MET A 194 -3.64 -1.44 13.35
C MET A 194 -2.79 -1.94 12.18
N ALA A 195 -1.49 -1.72 12.24
CA ALA A 195 -0.56 -2.05 11.17
C ALA A 195 0.80 -2.49 11.76
N PRO A 196 0.88 -3.74 12.24
CA PRO A 196 2.12 -4.29 12.81
C PRO A 196 3.26 -4.36 11.77
N TRP A 197 2.92 -4.21 10.50
CA TRP A 197 3.82 -4.19 9.36
C TRP A 197 4.33 -2.79 8.99
N ALA A 198 3.81 -1.73 9.62
CA ALA A 198 4.27 -0.36 9.36
C ALA A 198 5.72 -0.16 9.79
N GLN A 199 6.45 0.64 9.03
CA GLN A 199 7.83 0.98 9.35
C GLN A 199 7.88 2.31 10.09
N TYR A 200 8.78 2.41 11.08
CA TYR A 200 8.92 3.59 11.92
C TYR A 200 10.32 4.19 11.80
N LEU A 201 10.38 5.51 11.70
CA LEU A 201 11.63 6.27 11.70
C LEU A 201 11.57 7.42 12.72
N ARG A 202 12.57 7.48 13.58
CA ARG A 202 12.75 8.56 14.56
C ARG A 202 13.51 9.70 13.89
N ILE A 203 12.87 10.88 13.80
CA ILE A 203 13.42 12.04 13.09
C ILE A 203 13.33 13.33 13.93
N SER A 204 14.09 14.31 13.53
CA SER A 204 13.84 15.71 13.86
C SER A 204 13.87 16.53 12.57
N ALA A 205 12.70 16.97 12.13
CA ALA A 205 12.58 17.83 10.96
C ALA A 205 13.25 19.21 11.20
N LEU A 206 13.38 19.64 12.46
CA LEU A 206 14.02 20.90 12.83
C LEU A 206 15.55 20.82 12.70
N THR A 207 16.16 19.77 13.26
CA THR A 207 17.62 19.60 13.24
C THR A 207 18.11 18.86 12.01
N GLY A 208 17.19 18.24 11.25
CA GLY A 208 17.49 17.39 10.10
C GLY A 208 17.96 15.99 10.44
N ARG A 209 17.91 15.59 11.71
CA ARG A 209 18.32 14.26 12.14
C ARG A 209 17.50 13.18 11.45
N SER A 210 18.17 12.25 10.75
CA SER A 210 17.61 11.09 10.04
C SER A 210 16.62 11.42 8.92
N VAL A 211 16.51 12.68 8.47
CA VAL A 211 15.57 13.08 7.40
C VAL A 211 15.96 12.44 6.06
N GLU A 212 17.25 12.34 5.76
CA GLU A 212 17.73 11.69 4.52
C GLU A 212 17.37 10.21 4.42
N LYS A 213 17.17 9.52 5.55
CA LYS A 213 16.77 8.09 5.57
C LYS A 213 15.34 7.86 5.09
N ILE A 214 14.52 8.92 5.07
CA ILE A 214 13.12 8.84 4.62
C ILE A 214 13.05 8.34 3.18
N TRP A 215 13.91 8.81 2.30
CA TRP A 215 13.90 8.45 0.89
C TRP A 215 14.14 6.95 0.67
N ALA A 216 15.11 6.37 1.38
CA ALA A 216 15.36 4.93 1.31
C ALA A 216 14.15 4.11 1.78
N MET A 217 13.43 4.59 2.83
CA MET A 217 12.22 3.94 3.31
C MET A 217 11.05 4.09 2.33
N VAL A 218 10.92 5.26 1.70
CA VAL A 218 9.91 5.50 0.64
C VAL A 218 10.15 4.56 -0.55
N ASP A 219 11.39 4.44 -1.00
CA ASP A 219 11.76 3.54 -2.10
C ASP A 219 11.50 2.07 -1.75
N ALA A 220 11.86 1.65 -0.54
CA ALA A 220 11.60 0.29 -0.07
C ALA A 220 10.11 -0.02 0.00
N ALA A 221 9.32 0.92 0.53
CA ALA A 221 7.87 0.79 0.65
C ALA A 221 7.18 0.70 -0.73
N GLU A 222 7.60 1.52 -1.70
CA GLU A 222 7.06 1.46 -3.07
C GLU A 222 7.46 0.15 -3.77
N LYS A 223 8.72 -0.29 -3.62
CA LYS A 223 9.16 -1.58 -4.16
C LYS A 223 8.31 -2.73 -3.63
N THR A 224 8.02 -2.71 -2.33
CA THR A 224 7.17 -3.72 -1.68
C THR A 224 5.73 -3.62 -2.16
N ARG A 225 5.21 -2.41 -2.32
CA ARG A 225 3.86 -2.14 -2.80
C ARG A 225 3.64 -2.60 -4.24
N SER A 226 4.64 -2.48 -5.09
CA SER A 226 4.59 -2.88 -6.49
C SER A 226 5.03 -4.32 -6.76
N GLN A 227 5.32 -5.07 -5.71
CA GLN A 227 5.83 -6.43 -5.82
C GLN A 227 4.86 -7.38 -6.51
N LYS A 228 5.35 -8.11 -7.51
CA LYS A 228 4.67 -9.25 -8.12
C LYS A 228 5.23 -10.56 -7.54
N ILE A 229 4.32 -11.45 -7.14
CA ILE A 229 4.66 -12.79 -6.67
C ILE A 229 4.24 -13.78 -7.74
N SER A 230 5.17 -14.62 -8.18
CA SER A 230 4.89 -15.61 -9.22
C SER A 230 3.85 -16.64 -8.74
N THR A 231 3.06 -17.14 -9.67
CA THR A 231 2.04 -18.19 -9.42
C THR A 231 2.66 -19.42 -8.75
N SER A 232 3.89 -19.80 -9.13
CA SER A 232 4.61 -20.91 -8.52
C SER A 232 4.84 -20.69 -7.02
N ARG A 233 5.34 -19.50 -6.62
CA ARG A 233 5.54 -19.16 -5.21
C ARG A 233 4.24 -19.11 -4.42
N LEU A 234 3.17 -18.60 -5.04
CA LEU A 234 1.82 -18.60 -4.44
C LEU A 234 1.28 -20.01 -4.25
N ASN A 235 1.52 -20.92 -5.21
CA ASN A 235 1.11 -22.32 -5.09
C ASN A 235 1.88 -23.04 -3.98
N THR A 236 3.19 -22.81 -3.85
CA THR A 236 3.98 -23.36 -2.73
C THR A 236 3.42 -22.87 -1.40
N PHE A 237 3.20 -21.56 -1.26
CA PHE A 237 2.59 -20.96 -0.08
C PHE A 237 1.23 -21.61 0.26
N LEU A 238 0.39 -21.83 -0.75
CA LEU A 238 -0.91 -22.44 -0.56
C LEU A 238 -0.81 -23.90 -0.10
N THR A 239 0.17 -24.64 -0.59
CA THR A 239 0.45 -26.03 -0.15
C THR A 239 0.85 -26.04 1.31
N ASP A 240 1.81 -25.19 1.72
CA ASP A 240 2.23 -25.04 3.10
C ASP A 240 1.07 -24.64 4.03
N LEU A 241 0.21 -23.74 3.56
CA LEU A 241 -0.97 -23.30 4.32
C LEU A 241 -1.99 -24.43 4.51
N ARG A 242 -2.13 -25.35 3.55
CA ARG A 242 -3.02 -26.53 3.64
C ARG A 242 -2.45 -27.61 4.55
N GLU A 243 -1.15 -27.86 4.50
CA GLU A 243 -0.50 -28.94 5.22
C GLU A 243 -0.23 -28.58 6.68
N PHE A 244 0.24 -27.37 6.93
CA PHE A 244 0.68 -26.92 8.25
C PHE A 244 -0.20 -25.83 8.87
N GLY A 245 -1.24 -25.38 8.15
CA GLY A 245 -2.08 -24.28 8.57
C GLY A 245 -3.31 -24.70 9.38
N HIS A 246 -3.93 -23.72 10.02
CA HIS A 246 -5.21 -23.93 10.67
C HIS A 246 -6.33 -24.12 9.64
N THR A 247 -7.20 -25.08 9.90
CA THR A 247 -8.40 -25.33 9.09
C THR A 247 -9.64 -24.88 9.85
N VAL A 248 -10.50 -24.15 9.17
CA VAL A 248 -11.82 -23.77 9.72
C VAL A 248 -12.81 -24.89 9.43
N VAL A 249 -13.51 -25.33 10.49
CA VAL A 249 -14.54 -26.37 10.42
C VAL A 249 -15.80 -25.84 11.10
N ASP A 250 -16.96 -26.01 10.45
CA ASP A 250 -18.27 -25.69 10.99
C ASP A 250 -19.21 -26.88 10.73
N GLY A 251 -19.45 -27.68 11.76
CA GLY A 251 -20.18 -28.93 11.66
C GLY A 251 -19.49 -29.92 10.68
N LYS A 252 -20.20 -30.26 9.60
CA LYS A 252 -19.66 -31.16 8.55
C LYS A 252 -18.91 -30.39 7.44
N ARG A 253 -18.94 -29.06 7.47
CA ARG A 253 -18.30 -28.21 6.45
C ARG A 253 -16.88 -27.89 6.87
N ARG A 254 -15.93 -28.14 5.96
CA ARG A 254 -14.51 -27.84 6.14
C ARG A 254 -14.06 -26.87 5.07
N LEU A 255 -13.39 -25.78 5.46
CA LEU A 255 -12.80 -24.84 4.54
C LEU A 255 -11.67 -25.52 3.75
N ARG A 256 -11.72 -25.39 2.41
CA ARG A 256 -10.66 -25.84 1.51
C ARG A 256 -10.32 -24.70 0.57
N MET A 257 -9.04 -24.38 0.48
CA MET A 257 -8.51 -23.44 -0.51
C MET A 257 -8.10 -24.21 -1.75
N HIS A 258 -8.55 -23.80 -2.92
CA HIS A 258 -8.26 -24.47 -4.19
C HIS A 258 -7.02 -23.89 -4.85
N TYR A 259 -6.99 -22.57 -5.02
CA TYR A 259 -5.85 -21.84 -5.57
C TYR A 259 -5.87 -20.39 -5.11
N VAL A 260 -4.74 -19.71 -5.30
CA VAL A 260 -4.58 -18.29 -5.00
C VAL A 260 -3.90 -17.61 -6.18
N THR A 261 -4.32 -16.40 -6.48
CA THR A 261 -3.72 -15.57 -7.52
C THR A 261 -3.55 -14.14 -7.04
N GLN A 262 -2.51 -13.47 -7.50
CA GLN A 262 -2.37 -12.04 -7.30
C GLN A 262 -3.18 -11.31 -8.37
N THR A 263 -4.29 -10.70 -7.95
CA THR A 263 -5.24 -10.01 -8.84
C THR A 263 -4.95 -8.52 -8.98
N GLY A 264 -4.01 -8.00 -8.21
CA GLY A 264 -3.62 -6.59 -8.30
C GLY A 264 -2.29 -6.31 -7.63
N VAL A 265 -1.66 -5.22 -8.08
CA VAL A 265 -0.53 -4.57 -7.46
C VAL A 265 -0.96 -3.14 -7.09
N ASN A 266 -0.36 -2.55 -6.05
CA ASN A 266 -0.62 -1.17 -5.63
C ASN A 266 -2.02 -0.87 -5.07
N PRO A 267 -2.36 -1.48 -3.96
CA PRO A 267 -1.58 -2.40 -3.11
C PRO A 267 -1.61 -3.84 -3.63
N PRO A 268 -0.68 -4.70 -3.19
CA PRO A 268 -0.71 -6.13 -3.49
C PRO A 268 -2.05 -6.73 -3.07
N THR A 269 -2.75 -7.33 -4.05
CA THR A 269 -4.11 -7.84 -3.86
C THR A 269 -4.15 -9.30 -4.28
N PHE A 270 -4.67 -10.16 -3.41
CA PHE A 270 -4.70 -11.60 -3.63
C PHE A 270 -6.13 -12.13 -3.53
N THR A 271 -6.50 -12.99 -4.45
CA THR A 271 -7.79 -13.69 -4.42
C THR A 271 -7.56 -15.17 -4.18
N PHE A 272 -8.11 -15.66 -3.07
CA PHE A 272 -8.14 -17.07 -2.69
C PHE A 272 -9.46 -17.66 -3.15
N PHE A 273 -9.39 -18.74 -3.90
CA PHE A 273 -10.59 -19.47 -4.33
C PHE A 273 -10.81 -20.66 -3.38
N VAL A 274 -11.98 -20.66 -2.74
CA VAL A 274 -12.34 -21.58 -1.67
C VAL A 274 -13.65 -22.30 -1.99
N ASN A 275 -13.92 -23.40 -1.28
CA ASN A 275 -15.21 -24.10 -1.40
C ASN A 275 -16.36 -23.36 -0.66
N HIS A 276 -16.06 -22.74 0.50
CA HIS A 276 -17.02 -22.07 1.37
C HIS A 276 -16.43 -20.72 1.82
N SER A 277 -16.79 -19.64 1.15
CA SER A 277 -16.29 -18.30 1.50
C SER A 277 -16.92 -17.75 2.79
N ASP A 278 -18.12 -18.24 3.16
CA ASP A 278 -18.83 -17.90 4.41
C ASP A 278 -18.13 -18.44 5.67
N LEU A 279 -17.24 -19.42 5.53
CA LEU A 279 -16.42 -19.91 6.66
C LEU A 279 -15.19 -19.04 6.94
N VAL A 280 -14.86 -18.11 6.08
CA VAL A 280 -13.70 -17.21 6.27
C VAL A 280 -14.12 -16.03 7.14
N ASN A 281 -13.87 -16.12 8.42
CA ASN A 281 -14.07 -15.03 9.36
C ASN A 281 -12.83 -14.12 9.47
N ASP A 282 -12.96 -12.99 10.15
CA ASP A 282 -11.89 -12.00 10.33
C ASP A 282 -10.63 -12.61 10.98
N THR A 283 -10.80 -13.53 11.91
CA THR A 283 -9.69 -14.21 12.60
C THR A 283 -8.88 -15.05 11.61
N TYR A 284 -9.57 -15.78 10.74
CA TYR A 284 -8.91 -16.60 9.73
C TYR A 284 -8.26 -15.74 8.63
N GLN A 285 -8.93 -14.66 8.23
CA GLN A 285 -8.35 -13.71 7.28
C GLN A 285 -7.06 -13.09 7.83
N ARG A 286 -7.03 -12.66 9.09
CA ARG A 286 -5.81 -12.16 9.76
C ARG A 286 -4.72 -13.22 9.85
N TYR A 287 -5.09 -14.47 10.13
CA TYR A 287 -4.15 -15.59 10.14
C TYR A 287 -3.48 -15.75 8.76
N VAL A 288 -4.27 -15.78 7.67
CA VAL A 288 -3.73 -15.89 6.30
C VAL A 288 -2.85 -14.68 5.97
N GLU A 289 -3.27 -13.46 6.35
CA GLU A 289 -2.47 -12.26 6.16
C GLU A 289 -1.12 -12.36 6.86
N ASN A 290 -1.09 -12.76 8.13
CA ASN A 290 0.14 -12.92 8.89
C ASN A 290 1.06 -13.98 8.25
N ARG A 291 0.50 -15.09 7.77
CA ARG A 291 1.27 -16.11 7.04
C ARG A 291 1.83 -15.58 5.73
N MET A 292 1.06 -14.81 4.97
CA MET A 292 1.56 -14.15 3.76
C MET A 292 2.70 -13.17 4.06
N ARG A 293 2.57 -12.36 5.11
CA ARG A 293 3.61 -11.41 5.52
C ARG A 293 4.88 -12.10 6.01
N SER A 294 4.77 -13.28 6.65
CA SER A 294 5.94 -14.05 7.07
C SER A 294 6.65 -14.76 5.93
N THR A 295 5.95 -15.05 4.83
CA THR A 295 6.51 -15.74 3.66
C THR A 295 7.01 -14.77 2.59
N PHE A 296 6.32 -13.63 2.44
CA PHE A 296 6.64 -12.59 1.47
C PHE A 296 6.86 -11.27 2.21
N ASP A 297 7.85 -10.51 1.78
CA ASP A 297 8.12 -9.21 2.38
C ASP A 297 7.06 -8.18 1.91
N PHE A 298 6.24 -7.71 2.85
CA PHE A 298 5.26 -6.65 2.67
C PHE A 298 5.44 -5.53 3.71
N ALA A 299 6.68 -5.31 4.16
CA ALA A 299 6.99 -4.26 5.13
C ALA A 299 6.54 -2.88 4.60
N GLY A 300 5.91 -2.11 5.45
CA GLY A 300 5.39 -0.78 5.12
C GLY A 300 4.20 -0.75 4.16
N THR A 301 3.65 -1.90 3.74
CA THR A 301 2.63 -1.96 2.68
C THR A 301 1.40 -2.75 3.14
N PRO A 302 0.18 -2.19 2.99
CA PRO A 302 -1.04 -2.96 3.18
C PRO A 302 -1.21 -4.00 2.07
N ILE A 303 -1.78 -5.16 2.38
CA ILE A 303 -2.19 -6.15 1.39
C ILE A 303 -3.71 -6.34 1.46
N ARG A 304 -4.31 -6.71 0.34
CA ARG A 304 -5.75 -7.00 0.26
C ARG A 304 -5.97 -8.47 -0.03
N LEU A 305 -6.79 -9.11 0.79
CA LEU A 305 -7.16 -10.52 0.63
C LEU A 305 -8.64 -10.64 0.33
N PHE A 306 -8.97 -11.32 -0.74
CA PHE A 306 -10.33 -11.67 -1.10
C PHE A 306 -10.49 -13.19 -1.10
N PHE A 307 -11.63 -13.66 -0.61
CA PHE A 307 -11.98 -15.07 -0.62
C PHE A 307 -13.26 -15.25 -1.45
N ARG A 308 -13.12 -15.97 -2.56
CA ARG A 308 -14.23 -16.21 -3.49
C ARG A 308 -14.55 -17.70 -3.57
N LYS A 309 -15.83 -18.05 -3.65
CA LYS A 309 -16.24 -19.42 -3.92
C LYS A 309 -15.79 -19.79 -5.33
N LYS A 310 -15.15 -20.96 -5.47
CA LYS A 310 -14.89 -21.51 -6.81
C LYS A 310 -16.24 -21.87 -7.43
N GLU A 311 -16.58 -21.26 -8.54
CA GLU A 311 -17.74 -21.68 -9.33
C GLU A 311 -17.50 -23.12 -9.75
N GLN A 312 -18.38 -24.03 -9.36
CA GLN A 312 -18.45 -25.34 -9.98
C GLN A 312 -18.96 -25.08 -11.41
N LYS A 313 -18.15 -25.41 -12.41
CA LYS A 313 -18.72 -25.65 -13.72
C LYS A 313 -19.66 -26.86 -13.51
N ASP A 314 -20.95 -26.64 -13.65
CA ASP A 314 -21.90 -27.73 -13.78
C ASP A 314 -21.41 -28.60 -14.95
N ALA A 315 -21.18 -29.87 -14.64
CA ALA A 315 -20.73 -30.87 -15.57
C ALA A 315 -21.89 -31.27 -16.51
#